data_1e574c80dc6337e38c709152cfdece45
#
_entry.id   1e574c80dc6337e38c709152cfdece45
#
_cell.length_a   1.000
_cell.length_b   1.000
_cell.length_c   1.000
_cell.angle_alpha   90.00
_cell.angle_beta   90.00
_cell.angle_gamma   90.00
#
_symmetry.space_group_name_H-M   'P 1'
#
loop_
_entity.id
_entity.type
_entity.pdbx_description
1 polymer ?
#
loop_
_entity_poly.entity_id
_entity_poly.type
_entity_poly.pdbx_seq_one_letter_code
_entity_poly.pdbx_strand_id
1 'polypeptide(L)'
;MQKYKKIISISLFTLLILFSLNFFGYGNSAEPPSILIIVPNATDDLNIKLELEDGEYEGRVVDKVIEKYYTFYSSAIFNKPSSYNFIVSTENESFEIKLDKPAKNYNNIYTLNLKSQALTEGKLLSRSILLVAMRIILTLIIEAFIFWIFGFRNKKSWAAFLLINLVTQGALNIWISGFTPLMSYAIFTLIFGEIFVFIAELIAFLYFCKEHERLRKVLYVLTANFASLIVGGYIITILPI
;
A
#
# COMPACT_ATOMS: atom_id res chain seq x y z
N MET A 1 2.20 -37.58 16.80
CA MET A 1 1.03 -37.54 15.89
C MET A 1 -0.02 -36.49 16.29
N GLN A 2 -0.50 -36.43 17.53
CA GLN A 2 -1.51 -35.47 17.98
C GLN A 2 -1.11 -33.99 17.82
N LYS A 3 0.15 -33.63 18.09
CA LYS A 3 0.68 -32.26 17.99
C LYS A 3 0.63 -31.72 16.54
N TYR A 4 0.93 -32.58 15.56
CA TYR A 4 0.86 -32.21 14.13
C TYR A 4 -0.60 -32.05 13.65
N LYS A 5 -1.51 -32.90 14.12
CA LYS A 5 -2.95 -32.77 13.81
C LYS A 5 -3.49 -31.42 14.27
N LYS A 6 -3.10 -30.96 15.48
CA LYS A 6 -3.51 -29.64 16.01
C LYS A 6 -2.96 -28.48 15.17
N ILE A 7 -1.69 -28.55 14.74
CA ILE A 7 -1.07 -27.51 13.90
C ILE A 7 -1.74 -27.47 12.51
N ILE A 8 -1.94 -28.64 11.89
CA ILE A 8 -2.63 -28.75 10.60
C ILE A 8 -4.07 -28.23 10.71
N SER A 9 -4.78 -28.57 11.78
CA SER A 9 -6.15 -28.09 12.01
C SER A 9 -6.20 -26.57 12.17
N ILE A 10 -5.26 -25.97 12.90
CA ILE A 10 -5.19 -24.50 13.07
C ILE A 10 -4.90 -23.84 11.72
N SER A 11 -3.91 -24.34 10.96
CA SER A 11 -3.58 -23.80 9.63
C SER A 11 -4.73 -23.92 8.65
N LEU A 12 -5.42 -25.07 8.63
CA LEU A 12 -6.60 -25.28 7.78
C LEU A 12 -7.77 -24.35 8.19
N PHE A 13 -7.99 -24.15 9.47
CA PHE A 13 -9.03 -23.29 9.99
C PHE A 13 -8.74 -21.81 9.66
N THR A 14 -7.49 -21.39 9.81
CA THR A 14 -7.05 -20.05 9.40
C THR A 14 -7.26 -19.85 7.89
N LEU A 15 -6.82 -20.81 7.07
CA LEU A 15 -7.04 -20.77 5.62
C LEU A 15 -8.54 -20.69 5.26
N LEU A 16 -9.38 -21.46 5.94
CA LEU A 16 -10.84 -21.47 5.71
C LEU A 16 -11.51 -20.14 6.06
N ILE A 17 -11.10 -19.52 7.16
CA ILE A 17 -11.55 -18.16 7.52
C ILE A 17 -11.13 -17.17 6.43
N LEU A 18 -9.90 -17.27 5.94
CA LEU A 18 -9.35 -16.37 4.93
C LEU A 18 -10.06 -16.50 3.57
N PHE A 19 -10.41 -17.70 3.15
CA PHE A 19 -11.20 -17.94 1.94
C PHE A 19 -12.69 -17.57 2.08
N SER A 20 -13.20 -17.44 3.31
CA SER A 20 -14.58 -17.00 3.54
C SER A 20 -14.77 -15.48 3.45
N LEU A 21 -13.69 -14.69 3.37
CA LEU A 21 -13.73 -13.26 3.17
C LEU A 21 -14.07 -12.96 1.71
N ASN A 22 -15.23 -12.34 1.47
CA ASN A 22 -15.64 -11.93 0.14
C ASN A 22 -14.80 -10.72 -0.31
N PHE A 23 -13.89 -10.92 -1.25
CA PHE A 23 -13.22 -9.84 -1.92
C PHE A 23 -14.09 -9.37 -3.09
N PHE A 24 -14.60 -8.14 -3.01
CA PHE A 24 -15.24 -7.50 -4.14
C PHE A 24 -14.15 -7.08 -5.14
N GLY A 25 -13.98 -7.87 -6.19
CA GLY A 25 -13.17 -7.50 -7.34
C GLY A 25 -13.95 -6.54 -8.22
N TYR A 26 -13.56 -5.27 -8.28
CA TYR A 26 -14.04 -4.35 -9.30
C TYR A 26 -13.28 -4.65 -10.60
N GLY A 27 -13.99 -5.18 -11.59
CA GLY A 27 -13.46 -5.35 -12.94
C GLY A 27 -13.15 -3.98 -13.56
N ASN A 28 -11.92 -3.75 -13.98
CA ASN A 28 -11.45 -2.45 -14.38
C ASN A 28 -11.32 -2.37 -15.91
N SER A 29 -12.06 -1.44 -16.51
CA SER A 29 -11.65 -0.82 -17.77
C SER A 29 -10.46 0.10 -17.46
N ALA A 30 -9.48 0.19 -18.36
CA ALA A 30 -8.31 1.05 -18.19
C ALA A 30 -8.75 2.45 -17.75
N GLU A 31 -8.29 2.89 -16.57
CA GLU A 31 -8.60 4.23 -16.10
C GLU A 31 -7.99 5.25 -17.07
N PRO A 32 -8.68 6.35 -17.39
CA PRO A 32 -8.11 7.39 -18.26
C PRO A 32 -6.91 8.06 -17.57
N PRO A 33 -6.09 8.82 -18.31
CA PRO A 33 -4.97 9.53 -17.72
C PRO A 33 -5.43 10.46 -16.64
N SER A 34 -4.55 10.63 -15.63
CA SER A 34 -4.93 11.34 -14.42
C SER A 34 -3.87 12.31 -13.92
N ILE A 35 -4.36 13.32 -13.21
CA ILE A 35 -3.58 14.12 -12.28
C ILE A 35 -4.08 13.76 -10.88
N LEU A 36 -3.18 13.26 -10.05
CA LEU A 36 -3.43 12.92 -8.66
C LEU A 36 -2.78 13.97 -7.76
N ILE A 37 -3.57 14.63 -6.93
CA ILE A 37 -3.09 15.54 -5.90
C ILE A 37 -3.23 14.87 -4.54
N ILE A 38 -2.10 14.68 -3.86
CA ILE A 38 -2.02 14.18 -2.49
C ILE A 38 -2.03 15.38 -1.56
N VAL A 39 -2.96 15.43 -0.61
CA VAL A 39 -3.06 16.50 0.38
C VAL A 39 -2.89 15.91 1.79
N PRO A 40 -1.69 16.03 2.39
CA PRO A 40 -1.47 15.61 3.76
C PRO A 40 -2.27 16.47 4.74
N ASN A 41 -2.86 15.84 5.75
CA ASN A 41 -3.66 16.49 6.80
C ASN A 41 -4.75 17.43 6.24
N ALA A 42 -5.40 17.01 5.15
CA ALA A 42 -6.52 17.75 4.55
C ALA A 42 -7.69 17.85 5.53
N THR A 43 -8.31 19.02 5.57
CA THR A 43 -9.57 19.24 6.32
C THR A 43 -10.75 18.57 5.62
N ASP A 44 -11.85 18.36 6.34
CA ASP A 44 -13.01 17.66 5.78
C ASP A 44 -13.75 18.49 4.73
N ASP A 45 -13.69 19.80 4.86
CA ASP A 45 -14.30 20.80 3.99
C ASP A 45 -13.45 21.15 2.75
N LEU A 46 -12.24 20.58 2.63
CA LEU A 46 -11.36 20.85 1.49
C LEU A 46 -11.96 20.32 0.19
N ASN A 47 -12.06 21.18 -0.79
CA ASN A 47 -12.44 20.86 -2.17
C ASN A 47 -11.37 21.37 -3.14
N ILE A 48 -11.09 20.58 -4.18
CA ILE A 48 -10.17 20.95 -5.26
C ILE A 48 -10.86 20.70 -6.59
N LYS A 49 -10.90 21.73 -7.44
CA LYS A 49 -11.38 21.67 -8.81
C LYS A 49 -10.24 21.93 -9.77
N LEU A 50 -10.28 21.28 -10.92
CA LEU A 50 -9.39 21.55 -12.04
C LEU A 50 -10.16 22.34 -13.09
N GLU A 51 -9.67 23.54 -13.41
CA GLU A 51 -10.19 24.38 -14.48
C GLU A 51 -9.32 24.18 -15.74
N LEU A 52 -9.97 23.85 -16.83
CA LEU A 52 -9.39 23.73 -18.17
C LEU A 52 -10.18 24.62 -19.14
N GLU A 53 -9.67 24.80 -20.36
CA GLU A 53 -10.33 25.63 -21.39
C GLU A 53 -11.75 25.16 -21.74
N ASP A 54 -12.04 23.87 -21.56
CA ASP A 54 -13.33 23.24 -21.85
C ASP A 54 -14.27 23.13 -20.64
N GLY A 55 -13.85 23.55 -19.46
CA GLY A 55 -14.69 23.62 -18.25
C GLY A 55 -13.99 23.29 -16.93
N GLU A 56 -14.78 23.25 -15.86
CA GLU A 56 -14.36 22.84 -14.52
C GLU A 56 -14.59 21.34 -14.32
N TYR A 57 -13.61 20.68 -13.71
CA TYR A 57 -13.64 19.25 -13.39
C TYR A 57 -13.52 19.09 -11.88
N GLU A 58 -14.44 18.32 -11.30
CA GLU A 58 -14.32 17.90 -9.90
C GLU A 58 -13.43 16.68 -9.77
N GLY A 59 -12.54 16.70 -8.79
CA GLY A 59 -11.67 15.57 -8.48
C GLY A 59 -12.44 14.45 -7.78
N ARG A 60 -12.19 13.20 -8.19
CA ARG A 60 -12.62 12.05 -7.39
C ARG A 60 -11.83 12.05 -6.07
N VAL A 61 -12.54 12.16 -4.95
CA VAL A 61 -11.94 12.21 -3.63
C VAL A 61 -11.85 10.80 -3.05
N VAL A 62 -10.67 10.45 -2.53
CA VAL A 62 -10.45 9.24 -1.72
C VAL A 62 -9.84 9.68 -0.40
N ASP A 63 -10.56 9.44 0.69
CA ASP A 63 -10.11 9.76 2.02
C ASP A 63 -9.25 8.63 2.59
N LYS A 64 -8.08 8.98 3.12
CA LYS A 64 -7.15 8.12 3.83
C LYS A 64 -6.91 8.73 5.21
N VAL A 65 -6.60 7.91 6.19
CA VAL A 65 -6.50 8.34 7.61
C VAL A 65 -5.67 9.62 7.83
N ILE A 66 -4.61 9.82 7.06
CA ILE A 66 -3.69 10.95 7.26
C ILE A 66 -3.57 11.89 6.06
N GLU A 67 -4.26 11.59 4.96
CA GLU A 67 -4.22 12.41 3.75
C GLU A 67 -5.45 12.15 2.86
N LYS A 68 -5.78 13.10 1.98
CA LYS A 68 -6.81 12.93 0.95
C LYS A 68 -6.19 12.91 -0.43
N TYR A 69 -6.77 12.11 -1.31
CA TYR A 69 -6.41 12.04 -2.73
C TYR A 69 -7.49 12.71 -3.57
N TYR A 70 -7.11 13.66 -4.38
CA TYR A 70 -7.96 14.28 -5.39
C TYR A 70 -7.47 13.84 -6.76
N THR A 71 -8.26 13.03 -7.46
CA THR A 71 -7.86 12.47 -8.76
C THR A 71 -8.75 13.03 -9.85
N PHE A 72 -8.12 13.69 -10.80
CA PHE A 72 -8.77 14.24 -11.98
C PHE A 72 -8.51 13.34 -13.17
N TYR A 73 -9.58 12.74 -13.70
CA TYR A 73 -9.57 11.90 -14.88
C TYR A 73 -10.15 12.68 -16.04
N SER A 74 -9.34 13.02 -17.03
CA SER A 74 -9.82 13.72 -18.23
C SER A 74 -9.01 13.36 -19.46
N SER A 75 -9.72 13.12 -20.56
CA SER A 75 -9.09 13.02 -21.88
C SER A 75 -8.45 14.34 -22.32
N ALA A 76 -8.94 15.49 -21.82
CA ALA A 76 -8.34 16.81 -22.06
C ALA A 76 -6.92 16.93 -21.49
N ILE A 77 -6.58 16.18 -20.44
CA ILE A 77 -5.19 16.08 -19.91
C ILE A 77 -4.24 15.53 -20.99
N PHE A 78 -4.70 14.67 -21.89
CA PHE A 78 -3.90 14.19 -23.03
C PHE A 78 -3.58 15.26 -24.06
N ASN A 79 -4.46 16.22 -24.24
CA ASN A 79 -4.24 17.31 -25.20
C ASN A 79 -3.13 18.26 -24.75
N LYS A 80 -2.53 17.99 -23.57
CA LYS A 80 -1.40 18.70 -22.99
C LYS A 80 -1.59 20.22 -23.01
N PRO A 81 -2.57 20.75 -22.28
CA PRO A 81 -2.70 22.19 -22.12
C PRO A 81 -1.39 22.78 -21.62
N SER A 82 -1.13 24.03 -21.96
CA SER A 82 0.08 24.75 -21.53
C SER A 82 0.13 24.95 -20.03
N SER A 83 -1.03 24.97 -19.37
CA SER A 83 -1.15 25.11 -17.91
C SER A 83 -2.42 24.46 -17.40
N TYR A 84 -2.42 24.08 -16.15
CA TYR A 84 -3.57 23.61 -15.39
C TYR A 84 -3.83 24.60 -14.26
N ASN A 85 -5.08 25.03 -14.09
CA ASN A 85 -5.47 25.89 -12.98
C ASN A 85 -6.26 25.06 -11.96
N PHE A 86 -5.78 24.98 -10.71
CA PHE A 86 -6.47 24.30 -9.63
C PHE A 86 -7.06 25.32 -8.67
N ILE A 87 -8.37 25.26 -8.48
CA ILE A 87 -9.09 26.05 -7.50
C ILE A 87 -9.20 25.21 -6.23
N VAL A 88 -8.52 25.65 -5.19
CA VAL A 88 -8.52 25.02 -3.86
C VAL A 88 -9.38 25.84 -2.93
N SER A 89 -10.40 25.25 -2.33
CA SER A 89 -11.35 25.94 -1.47
C SER A 89 -11.63 25.15 -0.19
N THR A 90 -11.77 25.89 0.90
CA THR A 90 -12.28 25.47 2.20
C THR A 90 -13.41 26.41 2.61
N GLU A 91 -14.08 26.18 3.73
CA GLU A 91 -15.09 27.11 4.25
C GLU A 91 -14.54 28.53 4.51
N ASN A 92 -13.24 28.63 4.83
CA ASN A 92 -12.64 29.89 5.28
C ASN A 92 -11.73 30.55 4.23
N GLU A 93 -11.19 29.79 3.29
CA GLU A 93 -10.17 30.27 2.35
C GLU A 93 -10.38 29.65 0.96
N SER A 94 -10.07 30.43 -0.06
CA SER A 94 -9.99 29.96 -1.44
C SER A 94 -8.77 30.56 -2.11
N PHE A 95 -8.02 29.74 -2.85
CA PHE A 95 -6.86 30.17 -3.61
C PHE A 95 -6.71 29.34 -4.89
N GLU A 96 -5.99 29.90 -5.85
CA GLU A 96 -5.71 29.27 -7.12
C GLU A 96 -4.24 28.86 -7.20
N ILE A 97 -4.00 27.69 -7.77
CA ILE A 97 -2.64 27.21 -8.05
C ILE A 97 -2.52 26.91 -9.53
N LYS A 98 -1.64 27.62 -10.18
CA LYS A 98 -1.32 27.39 -11.59
C LYS A 98 -0.13 26.47 -11.73
N LEU A 99 -0.30 25.39 -12.51
CA LEU A 99 0.75 24.48 -12.88
C LEU A 99 1.14 24.73 -14.34
N ASP A 100 2.23 25.44 -14.55
CA ASP A 100 2.75 25.82 -15.89
C ASP A 100 3.58 24.71 -16.54
N LYS A 101 3.18 23.45 -16.36
CA LYS A 101 3.86 22.30 -16.95
C LYS A 101 2.85 21.30 -17.46
N PRO A 102 3.00 20.85 -18.72
CA PRO A 102 2.13 19.80 -19.24
C PRO A 102 2.34 18.49 -18.47
N ALA A 103 1.26 17.74 -18.32
CA ALA A 103 1.33 16.38 -17.78
C ALA A 103 2.23 15.51 -18.68
N LYS A 104 3.28 14.92 -18.09
CA LYS A 104 4.29 14.17 -18.84
C LYS A 104 3.96 12.69 -18.97
N ASN A 105 3.32 12.16 -17.95
CA ASN A 105 3.04 10.75 -17.80
C ASN A 105 1.53 10.47 -17.92
N TYR A 106 1.20 9.20 -18.05
CA TYR A 106 -0.20 8.76 -18.01
C TYR A 106 -0.85 9.10 -16.66
N ASN A 107 -0.13 8.87 -15.57
CA ASN A 107 -0.52 9.27 -14.22
C ASN A 107 0.52 10.27 -13.69
N ASN A 108 0.07 11.46 -13.34
CA ASN A 108 0.90 12.54 -12.80
C ASN A 108 0.55 12.75 -11.35
N ILE A 109 1.55 12.71 -10.48
CA ILE A 109 1.37 12.81 -9.03
C ILE A 109 1.95 14.13 -8.57
N TYR A 110 1.18 14.85 -7.75
CA TYR A 110 1.59 16.07 -7.07
C TYR A 110 1.24 15.98 -5.59
N THR A 111 2.01 16.64 -4.75
CA THR A 111 1.67 16.83 -3.34
C THR A 111 1.39 18.31 -3.10
N LEU A 112 0.20 18.61 -2.56
CA LEU A 112 -0.21 19.95 -2.19
C LEU A 112 0.17 20.23 -0.73
N ASN A 113 0.93 21.28 -0.52
CA ASN A 113 1.14 21.84 0.81
C ASN A 113 0.18 23.03 1.02
N LEU A 114 -0.83 22.84 1.86
CA LEU A 114 -1.84 23.87 2.15
C LEU A 114 -1.24 25.12 2.78
N LYS A 115 -0.21 24.99 3.62
CA LYS A 115 0.41 26.14 4.30
C LYS A 115 1.19 27.05 3.35
N SER A 116 1.90 26.47 2.39
CA SER A 116 2.66 27.23 1.39
C SER A 116 1.89 27.46 0.11
N GLN A 117 0.68 26.92 -0.01
CA GLN A 117 -0.18 26.96 -1.21
C GLN A 117 0.57 26.54 -2.49
N ALA A 118 1.41 25.52 -2.38
CA ALA A 118 2.28 25.11 -3.46
C ALA A 118 2.14 23.60 -3.78
N LEU A 119 2.17 23.28 -5.08
CA LEU A 119 2.25 21.91 -5.60
C LEU A 119 3.70 21.51 -5.81
N THR A 120 4.07 20.35 -5.25
CA THR A 120 5.35 19.70 -5.48
C THR A 120 5.15 18.45 -6.32
N GLU A 121 5.95 18.25 -7.36
CA GLU A 121 5.89 17.07 -8.21
C GLU A 121 6.28 15.82 -7.41
N GLY A 122 5.46 14.77 -7.52
CA GLY A 122 5.68 13.49 -6.88
C GLY A 122 5.16 13.38 -5.44
N LYS A 123 5.56 12.28 -4.80
CA LYS A 123 5.28 11.99 -3.39
C LYS A 123 6.41 12.52 -2.51
N LEU A 124 6.09 13.07 -1.33
CA LEU A 124 7.12 13.48 -0.37
C LEU A 124 7.93 12.28 0.13
N LEU A 125 9.24 12.40 0.15
CA LEU A 125 10.13 11.32 0.61
C LEU A 125 9.87 10.94 2.08
N SER A 126 9.67 11.92 2.96
CA SER A 126 9.34 11.69 4.37
C SER A 126 8.05 10.88 4.55
N ARG A 127 7.03 11.17 3.74
CA ARG A 127 5.80 10.39 3.68
C ARG A 127 6.07 8.94 3.27
N SER A 128 6.80 8.73 2.20
CA SER A 128 7.10 7.39 1.69
C SER A 128 7.89 6.56 2.71
N ILE A 129 8.87 7.14 3.37
CA ILE A 129 9.65 6.47 4.44
C ILE A 129 8.73 6.09 5.61
N LEU A 130 7.87 7.01 6.07
CA LEU A 130 6.95 6.75 7.17
C LEU A 130 6.01 5.58 6.86
N LEU A 131 5.39 5.59 5.68
CA LEU A 131 4.43 4.56 5.29
C LEU A 131 5.09 3.19 5.09
N VAL A 132 6.28 3.15 4.49
CA VAL A 132 7.07 1.91 4.36
C VAL A 132 7.43 1.37 5.74
N ALA A 133 7.92 2.22 6.64
CA ALA A 133 8.27 1.80 8.01
C ALA A 133 7.05 1.25 8.78
N MET A 134 5.90 1.94 8.70
CA MET A 134 4.66 1.49 9.34
C MET A 134 4.23 0.11 8.84
N ARG A 135 4.27 -0.14 7.54
CA ARG A 135 3.89 -1.44 6.96
C ARG A 135 4.84 -2.54 7.40
N ILE A 136 6.15 -2.30 7.33
CA ILE A 136 7.16 -3.29 7.76
C ILE A 136 6.96 -3.64 9.23
N ILE A 137 6.79 -2.64 10.11
CA ILE A 137 6.60 -2.88 11.55
C ILE A 137 5.34 -3.72 11.79
N LEU A 138 4.24 -3.38 11.13
CA LEU A 138 2.98 -4.08 11.30
C LEU A 138 3.06 -5.54 10.82
N THR A 139 3.64 -5.77 9.64
CA THR A 139 3.89 -7.12 9.12
C THR A 139 4.76 -7.93 10.08
N LEU A 140 5.87 -7.34 10.56
CA LEU A 140 6.75 -7.99 11.54
C LEU A 140 6.03 -8.36 12.84
N ILE A 141 5.12 -7.53 13.34
CA ILE A 141 4.33 -7.82 14.55
C ILE A 141 3.43 -9.03 14.31
N ILE A 142 2.70 -9.07 13.19
CA ILE A 142 1.80 -10.18 12.85
C ILE A 142 2.58 -11.49 12.70
N GLU A 143 3.65 -11.45 11.94
CA GLU A 143 4.47 -12.63 11.68
C GLU A 143 5.24 -13.10 12.91
N ALA A 144 5.72 -12.18 13.77
CA ALA A 144 6.33 -12.51 15.04
C ALA A 144 5.33 -13.22 15.98
N PHE A 145 4.10 -12.76 16.01
CA PHE A 145 3.04 -13.40 16.79
C PHE A 145 2.78 -14.82 16.30
N ILE A 146 2.69 -15.04 14.99
CA ILE A 146 2.52 -16.36 14.41
C ILE A 146 3.76 -17.24 14.66
N PHE A 147 4.97 -16.67 14.51
CA PHE A 147 6.24 -17.34 14.81
C PHE A 147 6.27 -17.86 16.26
N TRP A 148 5.81 -17.02 17.19
CA TRP A 148 5.67 -17.39 18.58
C TRP A 148 4.64 -18.51 18.79
N ILE A 149 3.47 -18.47 18.15
CA ILE A 149 2.43 -19.51 18.21
C ILE A 149 2.95 -20.86 17.70
N PHE A 150 3.75 -20.85 16.63
CA PHE A 150 4.37 -22.05 16.08
C PHE A 150 5.47 -22.64 16.97
N GLY A 151 5.75 -22.00 18.10
CA GLY A 151 6.64 -22.53 19.15
C GLY A 151 8.11 -22.28 18.93
N PHE A 152 8.48 -21.33 18.06
CA PHE A 152 9.85 -20.90 17.94
C PHE A 152 10.27 -20.09 19.17
N ARG A 153 11.37 -20.49 19.83
CA ARG A 153 11.84 -19.88 21.08
C ARG A 153 13.34 -19.60 21.07
N ASN A 154 14.07 -20.20 20.17
CA ASN A 154 15.53 -20.06 20.09
C ASN A 154 15.90 -18.64 19.63
N LYS A 155 16.83 -17.99 20.31
CA LYS A 155 17.33 -16.64 19.94
C LYS A 155 17.88 -16.58 18.51
N LYS A 156 18.56 -17.65 18.04
CA LYS A 156 19.05 -17.70 16.65
C LYS A 156 17.92 -17.76 15.62
N SER A 157 16.82 -18.46 15.94
CA SER A 157 15.64 -18.50 15.10
C SER A 157 14.94 -17.15 15.04
N TRP A 158 14.87 -16.42 16.15
CA TRP A 158 14.35 -15.06 16.21
C TRP A 158 15.22 -14.06 15.44
N ALA A 159 16.55 -14.17 15.53
CA ALA A 159 17.45 -13.35 14.74
C ALA A 159 17.30 -13.61 13.24
N ALA A 160 17.20 -14.89 12.84
CA ALA A 160 16.93 -15.28 11.47
C ALA A 160 15.58 -14.74 10.99
N PHE A 161 14.52 -14.88 11.81
CA PHE A 161 13.19 -14.33 11.56
C PHE A 161 13.27 -12.82 11.26
N LEU A 162 13.84 -12.03 12.15
CA LEU A 162 13.93 -10.59 11.98
C LEU A 162 14.70 -10.19 10.71
N LEU A 163 15.84 -10.84 10.46
CA LEU A 163 16.67 -10.51 9.31
C LEU A 163 15.97 -10.86 7.99
N ILE A 164 15.40 -12.07 7.90
CA ILE A 164 14.72 -12.53 6.69
C ILE A 164 13.54 -11.59 6.38
N ASN A 165 12.64 -11.40 7.34
CA ASN A 165 11.45 -10.59 7.12
C ASN A 165 11.77 -9.10 6.90
N LEU A 166 12.78 -8.55 7.58
CA LEU A 166 13.19 -7.16 7.34
C LEU A 166 13.68 -6.96 5.90
N VAL A 167 14.42 -7.91 5.36
CA VAL A 167 14.93 -7.84 3.99
C VAL A 167 13.81 -8.05 2.97
N THR A 168 12.99 -9.08 3.12
CA THR A 168 11.92 -9.42 2.17
C THR A 168 10.82 -8.38 2.18
N GLN A 169 10.29 -8.02 3.35
CA GLN A 169 9.25 -7.03 3.52
C GLN A 169 9.77 -5.61 3.23
N GLY A 170 11.03 -5.32 3.55
CA GLY A 170 11.69 -4.07 3.18
C GLY A 170 11.73 -3.90 1.66
N ALA A 171 12.21 -4.89 0.94
CA ALA A 171 12.27 -4.88 -0.52
C ALA A 171 10.86 -4.72 -1.14
N LEU A 172 9.88 -5.51 -0.67
CA LEU A 172 8.50 -5.44 -1.15
C LEU A 172 7.89 -4.04 -0.94
N ASN A 173 7.97 -3.51 0.26
CA ASN A 173 7.32 -2.24 0.60
C ASN A 173 8.00 -1.03 -0.08
N ILE A 174 9.32 -1.05 -0.26
CA ILE A 174 10.03 -0.04 -1.05
C ILE A 174 9.56 -0.12 -2.51
N TRP A 175 9.46 -1.31 -3.07
CA TRP A 175 8.97 -1.52 -4.44
C TRP A 175 7.54 -1.02 -4.61
N ILE A 176 6.60 -1.38 -3.72
CA ILE A 176 5.21 -0.91 -3.75
C ILE A 176 5.14 0.61 -3.65
N SER A 177 5.96 1.23 -2.81
CA SER A 177 5.94 2.68 -2.64
C SER A 177 6.37 3.45 -3.89
N GLY A 178 6.99 2.79 -4.87
CA GLY A 178 7.34 3.36 -6.16
C GLY A 178 6.15 3.53 -7.13
N PHE A 179 5.04 2.82 -6.89
CA PHE A 179 3.87 2.87 -7.76
C PHE A 179 2.93 4.04 -7.45
N THR A 180 2.08 4.35 -8.43
CA THR A 180 0.98 5.32 -8.24
C THR A 180 0.03 4.79 -7.16
N PRO A 181 -0.43 5.62 -6.21
CA PRO A 181 -1.31 5.19 -5.12
C PRO A 181 -2.77 5.01 -5.58
N LEU A 182 -2.99 4.36 -6.72
CA LEU A 182 -4.29 3.95 -7.22
C LEU A 182 -4.59 2.53 -6.75
N MET A 183 -5.70 2.36 -6.04
CA MET A 183 -6.02 1.18 -5.24
C MET A 183 -6.02 -0.13 -6.01
N SER A 184 -6.56 -0.16 -7.23
CA SER A 184 -6.68 -1.36 -8.06
C SER A 184 -5.32 -1.95 -8.44
N TYR A 185 -4.37 -1.12 -8.84
CA TYR A 185 -3.03 -1.59 -9.21
C TYR A 185 -2.18 -1.94 -8.00
N ALA A 186 -2.33 -1.23 -6.90
CA ALA A 186 -1.57 -1.49 -5.67
C ALA A 186 -1.88 -2.87 -5.08
N ILE A 187 -3.14 -3.31 -5.12
CA ILE A 187 -3.54 -4.63 -4.63
C ILE A 187 -2.90 -5.74 -5.48
N PHE A 188 -2.95 -5.62 -6.81
CA PHE A 188 -2.29 -6.59 -7.69
C PHE A 188 -0.78 -6.64 -7.46
N THR A 189 -0.13 -5.48 -7.35
CA THR A 189 1.31 -5.38 -7.06
C THR A 189 1.65 -6.04 -5.72
N LEU A 190 0.82 -5.83 -4.69
CA LEU A 190 0.97 -6.49 -3.40
C LEU A 190 0.87 -8.01 -3.53
N ILE A 191 -0.19 -8.53 -4.16
CA ILE A 191 -0.40 -9.98 -4.31
C ILE A 191 0.78 -10.64 -5.04
N PHE A 192 1.20 -10.07 -6.17
CA PHE A 192 2.35 -10.60 -6.92
C PHE A 192 3.64 -10.50 -6.12
N GLY A 193 3.89 -9.39 -5.45
CA GLY A 193 5.07 -9.20 -4.62
C GLY A 193 5.14 -10.19 -3.47
N GLU A 194 4.03 -10.45 -2.79
CA GLU A 194 3.94 -11.41 -1.68
C GLU A 194 4.21 -12.86 -2.12
N ILE A 195 3.93 -13.23 -3.36
CA ILE A 195 4.32 -14.54 -3.89
C ILE A 195 5.85 -14.69 -3.90
N PHE A 196 6.57 -13.64 -4.33
CA PHE A 196 8.05 -13.66 -4.32
C PHE A 196 8.60 -13.64 -2.90
N VAL A 197 8.00 -12.84 -2.01
CA VAL A 197 8.35 -12.83 -0.58
C VAL A 197 8.18 -14.20 0.02
N PHE A 198 7.02 -14.83 -0.16
CA PHE A 198 6.74 -16.18 0.32
C PHE A 198 7.80 -17.21 -0.13
N ILE A 199 8.16 -17.21 -1.40
CA ILE A 199 9.16 -18.14 -1.94
C ILE A 199 10.54 -17.87 -1.30
N ALA A 200 10.95 -16.60 -1.21
CA ALA A 200 12.23 -16.22 -0.63
C ALA A 200 12.31 -16.58 0.86
N GLU A 201 11.27 -16.30 1.62
CA GLU A 201 11.17 -16.63 3.03
C GLU A 201 11.16 -18.15 3.27
N LEU A 202 10.39 -18.88 2.47
CA LEU A 202 10.36 -20.34 2.58
C LEU A 202 11.76 -20.95 2.43
N ILE A 203 12.50 -20.54 1.40
CA ILE A 203 13.87 -20.99 1.17
C ILE A 203 14.79 -20.58 2.32
N ALA A 204 14.72 -19.31 2.74
CA ALA A 204 15.56 -18.77 3.80
C ALA A 204 15.28 -19.45 5.15
N PHE A 205 14.01 -19.63 5.55
CA PHE A 205 13.66 -20.32 6.80
C PHE A 205 14.06 -21.79 6.80
N LEU A 206 13.91 -22.49 5.67
CA LEU A 206 14.39 -23.89 5.56
C LEU A 206 15.90 -24.01 5.73
N TYR A 207 16.64 -23.01 5.27
CA TYR A 207 18.10 -23.01 5.32
C TYR A 207 18.65 -22.53 6.68
N PHE A 208 18.20 -21.39 7.16
CA PHE A 208 18.78 -20.71 8.35
C PHE A 208 18.16 -21.16 9.67
N CYS A 209 16.87 -21.49 9.72
CA CYS A 209 16.20 -21.86 10.94
C CYS A 209 16.36 -23.38 11.19
N LYS A 210 17.02 -23.74 12.31
CA LYS A 210 17.32 -25.16 12.66
C LYS A 210 16.45 -25.71 13.78
N GLU A 211 15.57 -24.88 14.37
CA GLU A 211 14.86 -25.19 15.63
C GLU A 211 13.81 -26.30 15.47
N HIS A 212 13.15 -26.38 14.30
CA HIS A 212 12.05 -27.31 14.08
C HIS A 212 12.19 -28.07 12.76
N GLU A 213 11.36 -29.13 12.61
CA GLU A 213 11.27 -29.92 11.38
C GLU A 213 10.80 -29.08 10.19
N ARG A 214 11.11 -29.56 8.98
CA ARG A 214 10.78 -28.87 7.72
C ARG A 214 9.30 -28.52 7.60
N LEU A 215 8.41 -29.49 7.93
CA LEU A 215 6.96 -29.28 7.79
C LEU A 215 6.46 -28.13 8.66
N ARG A 216 6.94 -28.00 9.90
CA ARG A 216 6.55 -26.89 10.78
C ARG A 216 7.00 -25.54 10.24
N LYS A 217 8.21 -25.45 9.68
CA LYS A 217 8.73 -24.24 9.04
C LYS A 217 7.89 -23.85 7.82
N VAL A 218 7.56 -24.82 6.95
CA VAL A 218 6.69 -24.59 5.79
C VAL A 218 5.31 -24.07 6.22
N LEU A 219 4.68 -24.74 7.20
CA LEU A 219 3.36 -24.31 7.70
C LEU A 219 3.41 -22.94 8.36
N TYR A 220 4.49 -22.63 9.09
CA TYR A 220 4.69 -21.30 9.65
C TYR A 220 4.75 -20.24 8.53
N VAL A 221 5.65 -20.40 7.55
CA VAL A 221 5.82 -19.40 6.47
C VAL A 221 4.52 -19.22 5.69
N LEU A 222 3.80 -20.30 5.36
CA LEU A 222 2.49 -20.23 4.73
C LEU A 222 1.50 -19.43 5.56
N THR A 223 1.36 -19.75 6.85
CA THR A 223 0.36 -19.11 7.71
C THR A 223 0.71 -17.64 7.96
N ALA A 224 1.99 -17.33 8.19
CA ALA A 224 2.46 -15.99 8.48
C ALA A 224 2.27 -15.06 7.27
N ASN A 225 2.75 -15.47 6.09
CA ASN A 225 2.60 -14.69 4.87
C ASN A 225 1.13 -14.51 4.46
N PHE A 226 0.29 -15.53 4.64
CA PHE A 226 -1.14 -15.40 4.34
C PHE A 226 -1.82 -14.41 5.28
N ALA A 227 -1.51 -14.46 6.57
CA ALA A 227 -2.07 -13.53 7.54
C ALA A 227 -1.59 -12.09 7.28
N SER A 228 -0.29 -11.89 7.00
CA SER A 228 0.27 -10.57 6.69
C SER A 228 -0.28 -10.01 5.38
N LEU A 229 -0.47 -10.83 4.34
CA LEU A 229 -1.09 -10.41 3.08
C LEU A 229 -2.52 -9.89 3.28
N ILE A 230 -3.34 -10.57 4.07
CA ILE A 230 -4.73 -10.14 4.30
C ILE A 230 -4.77 -8.86 5.11
N VAL A 231 -4.04 -8.82 6.23
CA VAL A 231 -3.99 -7.61 7.05
C VAL A 231 -3.34 -6.47 6.28
N GLY A 232 -2.25 -6.73 5.54
CA GLY A 232 -1.60 -5.77 4.66
C GLY A 232 -2.53 -5.25 3.56
N GLY A 233 -3.28 -6.14 2.91
CA GLY A 233 -4.30 -5.79 1.92
C GLY A 233 -5.38 -4.89 2.50
N TYR A 234 -5.90 -5.21 3.68
CA TYR A 234 -6.87 -4.37 4.38
C TYR A 234 -6.30 -2.99 4.73
N ILE A 235 -5.07 -2.95 5.22
CA ILE A 235 -4.39 -1.70 5.59
C ILE A 235 -4.19 -0.79 4.39
N ILE A 236 -3.83 -1.32 3.22
CA ILE A 236 -3.70 -0.56 1.97
C ILE A 236 -5.03 0.10 1.58
N THR A 237 -6.18 -0.48 1.96
CA THR A 237 -7.48 0.16 1.69
C THR A 237 -7.73 1.39 2.56
N ILE A 238 -7.17 1.44 3.75
CA ILE A 238 -7.40 2.49 4.76
C ILE A 238 -6.24 3.50 4.80
N LEU A 239 -5.01 3.01 4.84
CA LEU A 239 -3.83 3.86 4.88
C LEU A 239 -3.39 4.28 3.47
N PRO A 240 -2.65 5.39 3.36
CA PRO A 240 -1.98 5.79 2.12
C PRO A 240 -0.97 4.75 1.62
N ILE A 241 -0.68 4.78 0.31
CA ILE A 241 0.35 3.96 -0.35
C ILE A 241 1.51 4.83 -0.79
#